data_110dff0e7872ae5f0a7d6ddddf43e79e
#
_entry.id   110dff0e7872ae5f0a7d6ddddf43e79e
#
_cell.length_a   1.000
_cell.length_b   1.000
_cell.length_c   1.000
_cell.angle_alpha   90.00
_cell.angle_beta   90.00
_cell.angle_gamma   90.00
#
_symmetry.space_group_name_H-M   'P 1'
#
loop_
_entity.id
_entity.type
_entity.pdbx_description
1 polymer ?
#
loop_
_entity_poly.entity_id
_entity_poly.type
_entity_poly.pdbx_seq_one_letter_code
_entity_poly.pdbx_strand_id
1 'polypeptide(L)'
;EQGRPVLEKIKAQYPGYKILLTFFSPSGYEVQKNYPGADWVFYLPMDGPGNAKRFLEFTHPFLVIFVKYEFWYYYLKKIKYRKIPLLLISAIFRKEMSFFQWYGTMQRKILSRFDHLFVQDKISKNLIGEIGLNNICSISGDTRFDRVLEIAENLSPIPQIERFLQGNPVIVAGSTWPEDEQALKSAFSSMNDDTIRLIIAPHEVHEGHIMHLLTLFP
;
A
#
# COMPACT_ATOMS: atom_id res chain seq x y z
N GLU A 1 2.07 3.12 0.62
CA GLU A 1 0.72 3.60 0.96
C GLU A 1 0.10 2.86 2.14
N GLN A 2 0.00 1.52 2.11
CA GLN A 2 -0.71 0.74 3.15
C GLN A 2 -0.06 0.75 4.54
N GLY A 3 1.24 0.92 4.64
CA GLY A 3 1.93 1.05 5.93
C GLY A 3 1.81 2.44 6.55
N ARG A 4 1.49 3.45 5.76
CA ARG A 4 1.52 4.86 6.16
C ARG A 4 0.53 5.19 7.29
N PRO A 5 -0.77 4.83 7.22
CA PRO A 5 -1.71 5.13 8.30
C PRO A 5 -1.31 4.50 9.64
N VAL A 6 -0.78 3.27 9.59
CA VAL A 6 -0.32 2.57 10.79
C VAL A 6 0.92 3.27 11.38
N LEU A 7 1.88 3.65 10.53
CA LEU A 7 3.09 4.35 10.93
C LEU A 7 2.77 5.72 11.57
N GLU A 8 1.88 6.49 10.96
CA GLU A 8 1.44 7.80 11.47
C GLU A 8 0.76 7.67 12.85
N LYS A 9 -0.12 6.68 13.01
CA LYS A 9 -0.75 6.37 14.31
C LYS A 9 0.26 5.93 15.37
N ILE A 10 1.22 5.07 15.01
CA ILE A 10 2.30 4.66 15.92
C ILE A 10 3.11 5.89 16.38
N LYS A 11 3.50 6.75 15.43
CA LYS A 11 4.27 7.96 15.75
C LYS A 11 3.52 8.91 16.66
N ALA A 12 2.22 9.08 16.44
CA ALA A 12 1.35 9.92 17.27
C ALA A 12 1.15 9.36 18.69
N GLN A 13 0.93 8.04 18.81
CA GLN A 13 0.68 7.40 20.10
C GLN A 13 1.95 7.14 20.90
N TYR A 14 3.07 6.95 20.22
CA TYR A 14 4.35 6.58 20.81
C TYR A 14 5.50 7.47 20.31
N PRO A 15 5.47 8.78 20.60
CA PRO A 15 6.43 9.75 20.04
C PRO A 15 7.88 9.52 20.48
N GLY A 16 8.10 8.76 21.55
CA GLY A 16 9.45 8.39 22.03
C GLY A 16 10.16 7.34 21.18
N TYR A 17 9.43 6.61 20.31
CA TYR A 17 10.05 5.63 19.44
C TYR A 17 10.51 6.24 18.13
N LYS A 18 11.65 5.75 17.64
CA LYS A 18 12.21 6.11 16.35
C LYS A 18 11.74 5.15 15.27
N ILE A 19 11.43 5.68 14.10
CA ILE A 19 10.90 4.92 12.97
C ILE A 19 11.93 4.85 11.85
N LEU A 20 12.35 3.64 11.53
CA LEU A 20 13.13 3.33 10.34
C LEU A 20 12.20 2.73 9.29
N LEU A 21 12.02 3.43 8.19
CA LEU A 21 11.25 2.96 7.03
C LEU A 21 12.21 2.39 5.99
N THR A 22 11.93 1.21 5.48
CA THR A 22 12.76 0.58 4.46
C THR A 22 11.96 0.19 3.23
N PHE A 23 12.61 0.32 2.07
CA PHE A 23 12.09 -0.07 0.77
C PHE A 23 13.06 -1.01 0.07
N PHE A 24 12.52 -2.01 -0.62
CA PHE A 24 13.32 -2.83 -1.52
C PHE A 24 13.28 -2.28 -2.95
N SER A 25 12.13 -1.76 -3.38
CA SER A 25 11.93 -1.19 -4.70
C SER A 25 12.47 0.24 -4.82
N PRO A 26 13.24 0.57 -5.88
CA PRO A 26 13.65 1.94 -6.15
C PRO A 26 12.47 2.91 -6.27
N SER A 27 11.39 2.52 -6.94
CA SER A 27 10.20 3.35 -7.12
C SER A 27 9.57 3.78 -5.79
N GLY A 28 9.47 2.86 -4.83
CA GLY A 28 8.97 3.18 -3.49
C GLY A 28 9.91 4.10 -2.72
N TYR A 29 11.21 3.84 -2.80
CA TYR A 29 12.23 4.64 -2.13
C TYR A 29 12.28 6.08 -2.67
N GLU A 30 12.38 6.26 -3.98
CA GLU A 30 12.51 7.59 -4.61
C GLU A 30 11.32 8.51 -4.27
N VAL A 31 10.11 7.95 -4.21
CA VAL A 31 8.92 8.71 -3.83
C VAL A 31 8.89 9.05 -2.34
N GLN A 32 9.45 8.21 -1.48
CA GLN A 32 9.29 8.31 -0.03
C GLN A 32 10.59 8.62 0.73
N LYS A 33 11.72 8.83 0.07
CA LYS A 33 13.03 9.06 0.72
C LYS A 33 13.05 10.25 1.68
N ASN A 34 12.18 11.24 1.47
CA ASN A 34 12.03 12.41 2.33
C ASN A 34 10.73 12.38 3.15
N TYR A 35 10.16 11.19 3.39
CA TYR A 35 8.90 11.08 4.11
C TYR A 35 9.03 11.56 5.58
N PRO A 36 8.29 12.61 5.99
CA PRO A 36 8.46 13.24 7.31
C PRO A 36 7.93 12.37 8.46
N GLY A 37 7.16 11.33 8.15
CA GLY A 37 6.63 10.37 9.13
C GLY A 37 7.67 9.40 9.67
N ALA A 38 8.83 9.26 9.03
CA ALA A 38 9.92 8.39 9.47
C ALA A 38 11.16 9.21 9.89
N ASP A 39 11.91 8.72 10.89
CA ASP A 39 13.18 9.35 11.29
C ASP A 39 14.30 9.01 10.30
N TRP A 40 14.22 7.84 9.66
CA TRP A 40 15.15 7.41 8.61
C TRP A 40 14.42 6.64 7.53
N VAL A 41 14.87 6.82 6.29
CA VAL A 41 14.39 6.07 5.13
C VAL A 41 15.58 5.49 4.37
N PHE A 42 15.63 4.17 4.23
CA PHE A 42 16.73 3.48 3.56
C PHE A 42 16.24 2.36 2.64
N TYR A 43 17.13 1.89 1.77
CA TYR A 43 16.93 0.62 1.10
C TYR A 43 17.10 -0.55 2.07
N LEU A 44 16.21 -1.53 1.98
CA LEU A 44 16.41 -2.82 2.65
C LEU A 44 17.51 -3.59 1.89
N PRO A 45 18.63 -3.96 2.54
CA PRO A 45 19.64 -4.80 1.89
C PRO A 45 19.05 -6.15 1.42
N MET A 46 19.59 -6.66 0.31
CA MET A 46 19.20 -7.98 -0.25
C MET A 46 19.09 -9.06 0.83
N ASP A 47 18.05 -9.90 0.73
CA ASP A 47 17.82 -10.97 1.69
C ASP A 47 18.92 -12.02 1.64
N GLY A 48 19.73 -12.03 2.63
CA GLY A 48 20.85 -12.96 2.80
C GLY A 48 21.26 -13.10 4.26
N PRO A 49 21.91 -14.20 4.63
CA PRO A 49 22.23 -14.51 6.03
C PRO A 49 23.12 -13.46 6.70
N GLY A 50 24.08 -12.89 5.95
CA GLY A 50 24.99 -11.86 6.40
C GLY A 50 24.33 -10.49 6.47
N ASN A 51 23.57 -10.11 5.44
CA ASN A 51 22.87 -8.83 5.37
C ASN A 51 21.81 -8.72 6.46
N ALA A 52 20.95 -9.73 6.60
CA ALA A 52 19.93 -9.77 7.65
C ALA A 52 20.55 -9.69 9.05
N LYS A 53 21.68 -10.40 9.28
CA LYS A 53 22.38 -10.35 10.55
C LYS A 53 22.88 -8.93 10.85
N ARG A 54 23.68 -8.35 9.94
CA ARG A 54 24.29 -7.02 10.11
C ARG A 54 23.25 -5.93 10.23
N PHE A 55 22.22 -5.96 9.40
CA PHE A 55 21.13 -4.98 9.44
C PHE A 55 20.45 -4.95 10.81
N LEU A 56 20.07 -6.11 11.37
CA LEU A 56 19.45 -6.19 12.69
C LEU A 56 20.43 -5.88 13.83
N GLU A 57 21.71 -6.11 13.65
CA GLU A 57 22.76 -5.71 14.59
C GLU A 57 23.00 -4.20 14.62
N PHE A 58 22.79 -3.53 13.50
CA PHE A 58 22.94 -2.11 13.39
C PHE A 58 21.69 -1.34 13.85
N THR A 59 20.50 -1.85 13.50
CA THR A 59 19.24 -1.13 13.76
C THR A 59 18.61 -1.43 15.11
N HIS A 60 18.91 -2.57 15.75
CA HIS A 60 18.35 -3.00 17.02
C HIS A 60 16.84 -2.76 17.15
N PRO A 61 15.99 -3.24 16.22
CA PRO A 61 14.57 -2.92 16.23
C PRO A 61 13.88 -3.54 17.45
N PHE A 62 13.03 -2.75 18.11
CA PHE A 62 12.14 -3.21 19.18
C PHE A 62 10.93 -3.97 18.62
N LEU A 63 10.43 -3.56 17.45
CA LEU A 63 9.32 -4.13 16.72
C LEU A 63 9.63 -4.08 15.22
N VAL A 64 9.24 -5.13 14.50
CA VAL A 64 9.32 -5.16 13.03
C VAL A 64 7.94 -5.37 12.46
N ILE A 65 7.57 -4.52 11.49
CA ILE A 65 6.29 -4.59 10.78
C ILE A 65 6.59 -4.75 9.29
N PHE A 66 6.10 -5.83 8.72
CA PHE A 66 6.08 -6.02 7.27
C PHE A 66 4.70 -5.68 6.71
N VAL A 67 4.69 -5.18 5.46
CA VAL A 67 3.46 -4.73 4.80
C VAL A 67 3.18 -5.61 3.58
N LYS A 68 2.01 -6.22 3.54
CA LYS A 68 1.47 -6.97 2.39
C LYS A 68 2.22 -8.27 2.07
N TYR A 69 3.12 -8.27 1.06
CA TYR A 69 3.74 -9.49 0.48
C TYR A 69 5.23 -9.61 0.79
N GLU A 70 5.69 -9.05 1.89
CA GLU A 70 7.10 -9.02 2.25
C GLU A 70 7.51 -10.27 3.05
N PHE A 71 8.00 -11.30 2.34
CA PHE A 71 8.33 -12.61 2.92
C PHE A 71 9.83 -12.94 2.82
N TRP A 72 10.67 -12.10 3.40
CA TRP A 72 12.13 -12.16 3.37
C TRP A 72 12.69 -13.24 4.28
N TYR A 73 13.09 -14.37 3.74
CA TYR A 73 13.41 -15.59 4.49
C TYR A 73 14.44 -15.39 5.61
N TYR A 74 15.59 -14.77 5.29
CA TYR A 74 16.68 -14.61 6.26
C TYR A 74 16.35 -13.53 7.29
N TYR A 75 15.71 -12.43 6.89
CA TYR A 75 15.21 -11.42 7.83
C TYR A 75 14.23 -12.03 8.81
N LEU A 76 13.20 -12.68 8.34
CA LEU A 76 12.18 -13.31 9.19
C LEU A 76 12.79 -14.37 10.12
N LYS A 77 13.74 -15.17 9.61
CA LYS A 77 14.47 -16.17 10.43
C LYS A 77 15.28 -15.52 11.54
N LYS A 78 16.01 -14.43 11.25
CA LYS A 78 16.86 -13.74 12.22
C LYS A 78 16.05 -12.93 13.23
N ILE A 79 14.97 -12.28 12.82
CA ILE A 79 14.03 -11.56 13.69
C ILE A 79 13.44 -12.53 14.71
N LYS A 80 12.91 -13.66 14.26
CA LYS A 80 12.34 -14.69 15.16
C LYS A 80 13.39 -15.28 16.11
N TYR A 81 14.59 -15.58 15.61
CA TYR A 81 15.69 -16.07 16.46
C TYR A 81 16.06 -15.08 17.58
N ARG A 82 16.00 -13.78 17.30
CA ARG A 82 16.27 -12.72 18.27
C ARG A 82 15.06 -12.39 19.16
N LYS A 83 13.94 -13.07 18.97
CA LYS A 83 12.67 -12.85 19.71
C LYS A 83 12.17 -11.41 19.59
N ILE A 84 12.43 -10.76 18.46
CA ILE A 84 11.90 -9.43 18.15
C ILE A 84 10.46 -9.63 17.70
N PRO A 85 9.48 -8.87 18.27
CA PRO A 85 8.09 -8.91 17.81
C PRO A 85 7.98 -8.60 16.32
N LEU A 86 7.23 -9.44 15.60
CA LEU A 86 7.16 -9.43 14.15
C LEU A 86 5.70 -9.49 13.67
N LEU A 87 5.24 -8.43 13.04
CA LEU A 87 3.89 -8.31 12.54
C LEU A 87 3.85 -8.23 11.01
N LEU A 88 2.80 -8.79 10.42
CA LEU A 88 2.45 -8.56 9.03
C LEU A 88 1.12 -7.82 8.98
N ILE A 89 1.08 -6.69 8.28
CA ILE A 89 -0.14 -5.86 8.17
C ILE A 89 -0.63 -5.78 6.73
N SER A 90 -1.92 -5.52 6.57
CA SER A 90 -2.60 -5.35 5.27
C SER A 90 -2.35 -6.52 4.30
N ALA A 91 -2.15 -7.72 4.82
CA ALA A 91 -1.91 -8.89 3.99
C ALA A 91 -3.20 -9.36 3.31
N ILE A 92 -3.07 -9.81 2.07
CA ILE A 92 -4.16 -10.47 1.34
C ILE A 92 -3.63 -11.80 0.80
N PHE A 93 -4.36 -12.87 1.00
CA PHE A 93 -3.98 -14.20 0.55
C PHE A 93 -4.96 -14.74 -0.46
N ARG A 94 -4.44 -15.49 -1.44
CA ARG A 94 -5.21 -16.16 -2.48
C ARG A 94 -4.84 -17.62 -2.54
N LYS A 95 -5.79 -18.47 -2.90
CA LYS A 95 -5.63 -19.93 -2.91
C LYS A 95 -4.50 -20.41 -3.81
N GLU A 96 -4.22 -19.67 -4.88
CA GLU A 96 -3.17 -19.97 -5.86
C GLU A 96 -1.75 -19.74 -5.32
N MET A 97 -1.61 -19.01 -4.21
CA MET A 97 -0.30 -18.74 -3.62
C MET A 97 0.33 -20.02 -3.08
N SER A 98 1.63 -20.12 -3.23
CA SER A 98 2.44 -21.28 -2.85
C SER A 98 2.26 -21.76 -1.39
N PHE A 99 1.86 -20.85 -0.50
CA PHE A 99 1.56 -21.20 0.91
C PHE A 99 0.46 -22.26 1.06
N PHE A 100 -0.52 -22.27 0.15
CA PHE A 100 -1.70 -23.13 0.20
C PHE A 100 -1.59 -24.33 -0.73
N GLN A 101 -0.49 -24.46 -1.47
CA GLN A 101 -0.25 -25.59 -2.36
C GLN A 101 0.38 -26.77 -1.60
N TRP A 102 0.21 -27.98 -2.13
CA TRP A 102 0.75 -29.21 -1.52
C TRP A 102 2.27 -29.15 -1.26
N TYR A 103 3.02 -28.44 -2.12
CA TYR A 103 4.48 -28.25 -2.02
C TYR A 103 4.88 -27.06 -1.12
N GLY A 104 3.93 -26.33 -0.55
CA GLY A 104 4.15 -25.06 0.16
C GLY A 104 4.68 -25.17 1.59
N THR A 105 5.25 -26.31 2.02
CA THR A 105 5.69 -26.53 3.40
C THR A 105 6.74 -25.50 3.88
N MET A 106 7.68 -25.13 3.01
CA MET A 106 8.70 -24.13 3.35
C MET A 106 8.08 -22.74 3.51
N GLN A 107 7.15 -22.38 2.63
CA GLN A 107 6.44 -21.11 2.65
C GLN A 107 5.56 -20.97 3.90
N ARG A 108 4.88 -22.05 4.31
CA ARG A 108 4.12 -22.08 5.57
C ARG A 108 5.01 -21.83 6.78
N LYS A 109 6.25 -22.37 6.80
CA LYS A 109 7.24 -22.08 7.84
C LYS A 109 7.68 -20.61 7.86
N ILE A 110 7.59 -19.89 6.75
CA ILE A 110 7.85 -18.44 6.70
C ILE A 110 6.72 -17.71 7.42
N LEU A 111 5.46 -18.03 7.12
CA LEU A 111 4.29 -17.41 7.77
C LEU A 111 4.25 -17.68 9.29
N SER A 112 4.61 -18.87 9.72
CA SER A 112 4.64 -19.21 11.15
C SER A 112 5.72 -18.47 11.98
N ARG A 113 6.57 -17.68 11.34
CA ARG A 113 7.54 -16.82 12.04
C ARG A 113 6.95 -15.51 12.53
N PHE A 114 5.85 -15.08 11.95
CA PHE A 114 5.14 -13.89 12.42
C PHE A 114 4.47 -14.15 13.76
N ASP A 115 4.47 -13.17 14.62
CA ASP A 115 3.75 -13.24 15.89
C ASP A 115 2.28 -12.90 15.67
N HIS A 116 1.96 -12.06 14.68
CA HIS A 116 0.58 -11.83 14.24
C HIS A 116 0.49 -11.43 12.77
N LEU A 117 -0.62 -11.85 12.12
CA LEU A 117 -0.96 -11.58 10.74
C LEU A 117 -2.28 -10.78 10.70
N PHE A 118 -2.21 -9.52 10.33
CA PHE A 118 -3.38 -8.67 10.10
C PHE A 118 -3.75 -8.76 8.61
N VAL A 119 -4.84 -9.45 8.31
CA VAL A 119 -5.29 -9.69 6.93
C VAL A 119 -6.45 -8.77 6.56
N GLN A 120 -6.61 -8.51 5.26
CA GLN A 120 -7.63 -7.59 4.77
C GLN A 120 -9.04 -8.15 4.84
N ASP A 121 -9.20 -9.46 4.61
CA ASP A 121 -10.52 -10.05 4.39
C ASP A 121 -10.70 -11.44 5.04
N LYS A 122 -11.95 -11.90 5.03
CA LYS A 122 -12.36 -13.20 5.57
C LYS A 122 -11.78 -14.38 4.75
N ILE A 123 -11.61 -14.19 3.44
CA ILE A 123 -11.04 -15.23 2.57
C ILE A 123 -9.59 -15.51 2.98
N SER A 124 -8.79 -14.46 3.12
CA SER A 124 -7.41 -14.55 3.59
C SER A 124 -7.31 -15.21 4.96
N LYS A 125 -8.20 -14.83 5.91
CA LYS A 125 -8.24 -15.45 7.25
C LYS A 125 -8.55 -16.94 7.18
N ASN A 126 -9.51 -17.34 6.37
CA ASN A 126 -9.89 -18.75 6.21
C ASN A 126 -8.70 -19.57 5.65
N LEU A 127 -8.04 -19.07 4.61
CA LEU A 127 -6.85 -19.72 4.02
C LEU A 127 -5.71 -19.88 5.04
N ILE A 128 -5.48 -18.88 5.87
CA ILE A 128 -4.48 -18.95 6.96
C ILE A 128 -4.92 -19.99 8.02
N GLY A 129 -6.22 -20.11 8.28
CA GLY A 129 -6.79 -21.13 9.16
C GLY A 129 -6.58 -22.55 8.63
N GLU A 130 -6.73 -22.79 7.32
CA GLU A 130 -6.51 -24.09 6.67
C GLU A 130 -5.09 -24.63 6.84
N ILE A 131 -4.11 -23.76 7.02
CA ILE A 131 -2.71 -24.13 7.28
C ILE A 131 -2.33 -24.09 8.76
N GLY A 132 -3.31 -24.02 9.66
CA GLY A 132 -3.11 -24.13 11.11
C GLY A 132 -2.63 -22.85 11.82
N LEU A 133 -2.74 -21.67 11.19
CA LEU A 133 -2.23 -20.41 11.75
C LEU A 133 -3.36 -19.45 12.18
N ASN A 134 -4.57 -19.95 12.40
CA ASN A 134 -5.73 -19.11 12.74
C ASN A 134 -5.56 -18.34 14.06
N ASN A 135 -4.82 -18.90 15.01
CA ASN A 135 -4.57 -18.30 16.33
C ASN A 135 -3.73 -17.01 16.30
N ILE A 136 -2.95 -16.82 15.25
CA ILE A 136 -2.12 -15.63 15.05
C ILE A 136 -2.66 -14.74 13.91
N CYS A 137 -3.92 -14.90 13.49
CA CYS A 137 -4.49 -14.18 12.36
C CYS A 137 -5.79 -13.48 12.72
N SER A 138 -5.87 -12.18 12.42
CA SER A 138 -7.10 -11.39 12.56
C SER A 138 -7.39 -10.55 11.31
N ILE A 139 -8.67 -10.25 11.08
CA ILE A 139 -9.09 -9.35 10.00
C ILE A 139 -8.97 -7.92 10.50
N SER A 140 -8.29 -7.07 9.75
CA SER A 140 -8.14 -5.64 10.04
C SER A 140 -8.60 -4.72 8.89
N GLY A 141 -9.00 -5.29 7.77
CA GLY A 141 -9.32 -4.50 6.57
C GLY A 141 -8.10 -4.02 5.80
N ASP A 142 -8.35 -3.18 4.82
CA ASP A 142 -7.30 -2.53 4.01
C ASP A 142 -7.08 -1.10 4.53
N THR A 143 -5.90 -0.83 5.05
CA THR A 143 -5.50 0.47 5.61
C THR A 143 -5.59 1.64 4.61
N ARG A 144 -5.73 1.38 3.32
CA ARG A 144 -6.00 2.45 2.33
C ARG A 144 -7.36 3.11 2.57
N PHE A 145 -8.35 2.35 3.05
CA PHE A 145 -9.66 2.92 3.39
C PHE A 145 -9.60 3.88 4.58
N ASP A 146 -8.74 3.60 5.57
CA ASP A 146 -8.52 4.53 6.69
C ASP A 146 -8.05 5.89 6.17
N ARG A 147 -7.15 5.88 5.17
CA ARG A 147 -6.65 7.12 4.55
C ARG A 147 -7.72 7.85 3.75
N VAL A 148 -8.55 7.11 3.01
CA VAL A 148 -9.67 7.70 2.23
C VAL A 148 -10.69 8.33 3.17
N LEU A 149 -11.03 7.65 4.26
CA LEU A 149 -11.95 8.19 5.27
C LEU A 149 -11.39 9.47 5.91
N GLU A 150 -10.13 9.46 6.32
CA GLU A 150 -9.46 10.64 6.89
C GLU A 150 -9.49 11.83 5.93
N ILE A 151 -9.22 11.61 4.63
CA ILE A 151 -9.29 12.64 3.59
C ILE A 151 -10.73 13.13 3.45
N ALA A 152 -11.72 12.24 3.43
CA ALA A 152 -13.13 12.60 3.29
C ALA A 152 -13.64 13.42 4.48
N GLU A 153 -13.23 13.06 5.70
CA GLU A 153 -13.61 13.78 6.93
C GLU A 153 -12.96 15.19 7.01
N ASN A 154 -11.77 15.35 6.44
CA ASN A 154 -11.02 16.61 6.44
C ASN A 154 -11.04 17.30 5.05
N LEU A 155 -12.02 16.97 4.21
CA LEU A 155 -12.11 17.51 2.86
C LEU A 155 -12.30 19.03 2.91
N SER A 156 -11.33 19.76 2.37
CA SER A 156 -11.50 21.18 2.09
C SER A 156 -11.90 21.36 0.63
N PRO A 157 -12.89 22.23 0.34
CA PRO A 157 -13.28 22.53 -1.03
C PRO A 157 -12.07 22.99 -1.85
N ILE A 158 -11.98 22.53 -3.08
CA ILE A 158 -10.94 22.97 -4.03
C ILE A 158 -11.54 24.07 -4.90
N PRO A 159 -11.17 25.35 -4.67
CA PRO A 159 -11.84 26.48 -5.33
C PRO A 159 -11.81 26.44 -6.86
N GLN A 160 -10.77 25.81 -7.44
CA GLN A 160 -10.65 25.64 -8.89
C GLN A 160 -11.71 24.67 -9.42
N ILE A 161 -11.94 23.56 -8.71
CA ILE A 161 -12.95 22.56 -9.07
C ILE A 161 -14.34 23.15 -8.91
N GLU A 162 -14.62 23.83 -7.80
CA GLU A 162 -15.94 24.45 -7.58
C GLU A 162 -16.27 25.47 -8.66
N ARG A 163 -15.31 26.33 -9.04
CA ARG A 163 -15.48 27.28 -10.12
C ARG A 163 -15.69 26.61 -11.48
N PHE A 164 -15.08 25.46 -11.72
CA PHE A 164 -15.27 24.70 -12.94
C PHE A 164 -16.65 24.05 -12.99
N LEU A 165 -17.10 23.48 -11.87
CA LEU A 165 -18.37 22.78 -11.79
C LEU A 165 -19.58 23.70 -11.87
N GLN A 166 -19.57 24.82 -11.19
CA GLN A 166 -20.68 25.81 -11.15
C GLN A 166 -22.04 25.15 -10.82
N GLY A 167 -22.04 24.09 -10.02
CA GLY A 167 -23.25 23.31 -9.68
C GLY A 167 -23.72 22.32 -10.74
N ASN A 168 -22.98 22.17 -11.84
CA ASN A 168 -23.31 21.20 -12.89
C ASN A 168 -22.95 19.76 -12.47
N PRO A 169 -23.62 18.75 -13.04
CA PRO A 169 -23.25 17.35 -12.88
C PRO A 169 -21.80 17.11 -13.34
N VAL A 170 -21.10 16.21 -12.65
CA VAL A 170 -19.70 15.90 -12.97
C VAL A 170 -19.48 14.39 -13.09
N ILE A 171 -18.69 14.00 -14.08
CA ILE A 171 -18.11 12.67 -14.20
C ILE A 171 -16.63 12.80 -13.83
N VAL A 172 -16.17 11.99 -12.88
CA VAL A 172 -14.77 11.93 -12.47
C VAL A 172 -14.19 10.62 -12.94
N ALA A 173 -13.25 10.67 -13.88
CA ALA A 173 -12.51 9.51 -14.37
C ALA A 173 -11.12 9.47 -13.72
N GLY A 174 -10.92 8.54 -12.79
CA GLY A 174 -9.69 8.39 -12.04
C GLY A 174 -8.82 7.24 -12.51
N SER A 175 -7.50 7.46 -12.53
CA SER A 175 -6.49 6.46 -12.90
C SER A 175 -6.66 5.94 -14.34
N THR A 176 -6.99 6.83 -15.26
CA THR A 176 -7.23 6.49 -16.67
C THR A 176 -5.93 6.17 -17.40
N TRP A 177 -6.04 5.25 -18.36
CA TRP A 177 -5.02 4.94 -19.35
C TRP A 177 -5.43 5.48 -20.73
N PRO A 178 -4.54 5.58 -21.71
CA PRO A 178 -4.85 6.14 -23.02
C PRO A 178 -6.07 5.52 -23.72
N GLU A 179 -6.30 4.20 -23.53
CA GLU A 179 -7.44 3.48 -24.08
C GLU A 179 -8.76 3.92 -23.42
N ASP A 180 -8.73 4.13 -22.09
CA ASP A 180 -9.88 4.63 -21.32
C ASP A 180 -10.25 6.05 -21.77
N GLU A 181 -9.24 6.89 -22.01
CA GLU A 181 -9.41 8.28 -22.44
C GLU A 181 -10.04 8.39 -23.84
N GLN A 182 -9.65 7.49 -24.77
CA GLN A 182 -10.30 7.40 -26.09
C GLN A 182 -11.77 6.97 -25.97
N ALA A 183 -12.07 6.01 -25.10
CA ALA A 183 -13.43 5.58 -24.84
C ALA A 183 -14.27 6.70 -24.22
N LEU A 184 -13.71 7.45 -23.25
CA LEU A 184 -14.33 8.61 -22.63
C LEU A 184 -14.63 9.69 -23.68
N LYS A 185 -13.68 10.01 -24.57
CA LYS A 185 -13.90 10.97 -25.68
C LYS A 185 -15.07 10.56 -26.55
N SER A 186 -15.11 9.29 -26.97
CA SER A 186 -16.17 8.76 -27.80
C SER A 186 -17.54 8.86 -27.11
N ALA A 187 -17.59 8.51 -25.81
CA ALA A 187 -18.80 8.60 -25.02
C ALA A 187 -19.27 10.06 -24.85
N PHE A 188 -18.38 10.96 -24.48
CA PHE A 188 -18.69 12.40 -24.32
C PHE A 188 -19.15 13.03 -25.63
N SER A 189 -18.53 12.69 -26.77
CA SER A 189 -18.95 13.18 -28.11
C SER A 189 -20.34 12.71 -28.52
N SER A 190 -20.83 11.61 -27.94
CA SER A 190 -22.19 11.09 -28.19
C SER A 190 -23.23 11.62 -27.21
N MET A 191 -22.81 12.28 -26.12
CA MET A 191 -23.72 12.87 -25.13
C MET A 191 -24.19 14.24 -25.65
N ASN A 192 -25.51 14.42 -25.74
CA ASN A 192 -26.13 15.69 -26.12
C ASN A 192 -26.43 16.57 -24.87
N ASP A 193 -25.54 16.60 -23.90
CA ASP A 193 -25.70 17.35 -22.66
C ASP A 193 -24.43 18.14 -22.31
N ASP A 194 -24.43 19.40 -22.71
CA ASP A 194 -23.31 20.34 -22.48
C ASP A 194 -23.17 20.77 -21.01
N THR A 195 -24.11 20.37 -20.14
CA THR A 195 -24.04 20.74 -18.71
C THR A 195 -23.10 19.82 -17.94
N ILE A 196 -22.87 18.60 -18.40
CA ILE A 196 -22.03 17.63 -17.71
C ILE A 196 -20.55 18.05 -17.82
N ARG A 197 -19.89 18.11 -16.68
CA ARG A 197 -18.46 18.39 -16.59
C ARG A 197 -17.66 17.08 -16.49
N LEU A 198 -16.47 17.05 -17.11
CA LEU A 198 -15.56 15.90 -17.03
C LEU A 198 -14.27 16.31 -16.33
N ILE A 199 -13.90 15.56 -15.29
CA ILE A 199 -12.61 15.68 -14.62
C ILE A 199 -11.86 14.37 -14.88
N ILE A 200 -10.66 14.46 -15.46
CA ILE A 200 -9.79 13.31 -15.71
C ILE A 200 -8.57 13.41 -14.78
N ALA A 201 -8.31 12.35 -14.03
CA ALA A 201 -7.10 12.17 -13.24
C ALA A 201 -6.34 10.94 -13.79
N PRO A 202 -5.41 11.12 -14.73
CA PRO A 202 -4.75 10.01 -15.42
C PRO A 202 -3.83 9.23 -14.48
N HIS A 203 -3.55 7.96 -14.82
CA HIS A 203 -2.63 7.12 -14.05
C HIS A 203 -1.19 7.65 -14.11
N GLU A 204 -0.77 8.14 -15.26
CA GLU A 204 0.55 8.74 -15.48
C GLU A 204 0.42 10.27 -15.62
N VAL A 205 1.01 10.98 -14.65
CA VAL A 205 0.96 12.44 -14.60
C VAL A 205 2.32 13.00 -15.03
N HIS A 206 2.54 13.11 -16.34
CA HIS A 206 3.71 13.78 -16.91
C HIS A 206 3.26 14.76 -18.01
N GLU A 207 4.08 15.77 -18.28
CA GLU A 207 3.73 16.90 -19.15
C GLU A 207 3.22 16.45 -20.54
N GLY A 208 3.91 15.49 -21.16
CA GLY A 208 3.52 14.98 -22.49
C GLY A 208 2.12 14.35 -22.50
N HIS A 209 1.75 13.59 -21.45
CA HIS A 209 0.43 12.98 -21.34
C HIS A 209 -0.65 14.06 -21.11
N ILE A 210 -0.40 15.03 -20.22
CA ILE A 210 -1.34 16.11 -19.98
C ILE A 210 -1.57 16.93 -21.24
N MET A 211 -0.53 17.24 -22.01
CA MET A 211 -0.68 17.94 -23.31
C MET A 211 -1.48 17.12 -24.32
N HIS A 212 -1.30 15.80 -24.34
CA HIS A 212 -2.11 14.91 -25.17
C HIS A 212 -3.60 14.98 -24.76
N LEU A 213 -3.90 14.90 -23.46
CA LEU A 213 -5.26 15.02 -22.94
C LEU A 213 -5.92 16.35 -23.33
N LEU A 214 -5.21 17.46 -23.21
CA LEU A 214 -5.70 18.77 -23.63
C LEU A 214 -6.00 18.85 -25.14
N THR A 215 -5.28 18.07 -25.96
CA THR A 215 -5.58 17.96 -27.40
C THR A 215 -6.78 17.04 -27.65
N LEU A 216 -6.95 16.01 -26.83
CA LEU A 216 -8.04 15.05 -26.95
C LEU A 216 -9.39 15.65 -26.51
N PHE A 217 -9.37 16.50 -25.48
CA PHE A 217 -10.53 17.20 -24.89
C PHE A 217 -10.29 18.71 -24.95
N PRO A 218 -10.50 19.35 -26.13
CA PRO A 218 -10.24 20.78 -26.34
C PRO A 218 -11.22 21.68 -25.59
#